data_21d78ba5c72f51f98eb37307525a25d9
#
_entry.id   21d78ba5c72f51f98eb37307525a25d9
#
_cell.length_a   1.000
_cell.length_b   1.000
_cell.length_c   1.000
_cell.angle_alpha   90.00
_cell.angle_beta   90.00
_cell.angle_gamma   90.00
#
_symmetry.space_group_name_H-M   'P 1'
#
loop_
_entity.id
_entity.type
_entity.pdbx_description
1 polymer ?
#
loop_
_entity_poly.entity_id
_entity_poly.type
_entity_poly.pdbx_seq_one_letter_code
_entity_poly.pdbx_strand_id
1 'polypeptide(L)'
;MAGPRPPETEPWRAADTYVLSYPKTGRTWLRALVGKALVDHYRLPQERLLETDAITRLAGLPVAAFHHDGSAMLEGVAARDLSADKSAYRGKRVLLLGRDVRDTLVSAYFQ
;
A
#
# COMPACT_ATOMS: atom_id res chain seq x y z
N MET A 1 26.31 2.34 -7.98
CA MET A 1 25.06 1.84 -7.40
C MET A 1 24.78 2.59 -6.10
N ALA A 2 23.65 3.26 -6.03
CA ALA A 2 23.28 3.94 -4.80
C ALA A 2 23.00 2.89 -3.72
N GLY A 3 23.54 3.09 -2.51
CA GLY A 3 23.17 2.26 -1.38
C GLY A 3 21.68 2.37 -1.03
N PRO A 4 21.17 1.53 -0.12
CA PRO A 4 19.78 1.64 0.30
C PRO A 4 19.52 3.03 0.87
N ARG A 5 18.39 3.62 0.49
CA ARG A 5 18.00 4.92 1.01
C ARG A 5 17.72 4.81 2.51
N PRO A 6 18.08 5.85 3.28
CA PRO A 6 17.66 5.88 4.67
C PRO A 6 16.14 5.72 4.78
N PRO A 7 15.65 5.03 5.81
CA PRO A 7 14.22 4.81 6.01
C PRO A 7 13.37 6.07 5.93
N GLU A 8 13.91 7.17 6.39
CA GLU A 8 13.19 8.45 6.47
C GLU A 8 12.96 9.12 5.11
N THR A 9 13.68 8.69 4.08
CA THR A 9 13.57 9.33 2.75
C THR A 9 12.56 8.66 1.84
N GLU A 10 12.02 7.52 2.25
CA GLU A 10 10.99 6.83 1.46
C GLU A 10 9.61 7.43 1.74
N PRO A 11 8.93 7.98 0.73
CA PRO A 11 7.65 8.71 0.95
C PRO A 11 6.60 7.87 1.69
N TRP A 12 6.54 6.56 1.45
CA TRP A 12 5.56 5.70 2.09
C TRP A 12 5.80 5.56 3.60
N ARG A 13 7.03 5.77 4.08
CA ARG A 13 7.34 5.66 5.50
C ARG A 13 6.82 6.85 6.31
N ALA A 14 6.44 7.93 5.62
CA ALA A 14 5.86 9.10 6.28
C ALA A 14 4.36 8.96 6.57
N ALA A 15 3.73 7.86 6.15
CA ALA A 15 2.33 7.64 6.41
C ALA A 15 2.06 7.25 7.87
N ASP A 16 0.86 7.53 8.34
CA ASP A 16 0.40 7.17 9.68
C ASP A 16 -0.33 5.83 9.68
N THR A 17 -0.90 5.46 8.55
CA THR A 17 -1.67 4.23 8.35
C THR A 17 -1.21 3.55 7.07
N TYR A 18 -1.03 2.24 7.13
CA TYR A 18 -0.68 1.44 5.97
C TYR A 18 -1.74 0.40 5.69
N VAL A 19 -2.11 0.28 4.40
CA VAL A 19 -2.86 -0.87 3.92
C VAL A 19 -1.87 -1.79 3.22
N LEU A 20 -1.56 -2.92 3.85
CA LEU A 20 -0.60 -3.89 3.33
C LEU A 20 -1.33 -5.02 2.65
N SER A 21 -0.87 -5.39 1.46
CA SER A 21 -1.49 -6.46 0.68
C SER A 21 -0.45 -7.17 -0.18
N TYR A 22 -0.62 -8.48 -0.33
CA TYR A 22 0.06 -9.22 -1.39
C TYR A 22 -0.55 -8.81 -2.74
N PRO A 23 0.23 -8.79 -3.84
CA PRO A 23 -0.34 -8.51 -5.17
C PRO A 23 -1.54 -9.42 -5.48
N LYS A 24 -2.54 -8.88 -6.17
CA LYS A 24 -3.75 -9.58 -6.60
C LYS A 24 -4.71 -9.96 -5.47
N THR A 25 -4.70 -9.24 -4.36
CA THR A 25 -5.61 -9.48 -3.23
C THR A 25 -6.79 -8.50 -3.19
N GLY A 26 -6.99 -7.69 -4.23
CA GLY A 26 -8.09 -6.73 -4.28
C GLY A 26 -7.70 -5.31 -3.89
N ARG A 27 -6.41 -5.02 -3.83
CA ARG A 27 -5.88 -3.71 -3.44
C ARG A 27 -6.43 -2.58 -4.30
N THR A 28 -6.46 -2.75 -5.63
CA THR A 28 -6.93 -1.71 -6.55
C THR A 28 -8.40 -1.39 -6.31
N TRP A 29 -9.22 -2.41 -6.06
CA TRP A 29 -10.63 -2.23 -5.72
C TRP A 29 -10.80 -1.43 -4.43
N LEU A 30 -10.11 -1.82 -3.37
CA LEU A 30 -10.19 -1.13 -2.09
C LEU A 30 -9.70 0.31 -2.23
N ARG A 31 -8.57 0.50 -2.91
CA ARG A 31 -8.02 1.83 -3.16
C ARG A 31 -9.01 2.72 -3.90
N ALA A 32 -9.66 2.21 -4.93
CA ALA A 32 -10.65 2.95 -5.72
C ALA A 32 -11.87 3.31 -4.88
N LEU A 33 -12.38 2.38 -4.08
CA LEU A 33 -13.53 2.61 -3.21
C LEU A 33 -13.24 3.66 -2.14
N VAL A 34 -12.12 3.52 -1.45
CA VAL A 34 -11.69 4.49 -0.44
C VAL A 34 -11.44 5.85 -1.07
N GLY A 35 -10.75 5.86 -2.20
CA GLY A 35 -10.44 7.09 -2.93
C GLY A 35 -11.71 7.82 -3.37
N LYS A 36 -12.66 7.09 -3.94
CA LYS A 36 -13.95 7.68 -4.36
C LYS A 36 -14.73 8.26 -3.19
N ALA A 37 -14.78 7.55 -2.09
CA ALA A 37 -15.46 8.01 -0.89
C ALA A 37 -14.83 9.31 -0.35
N LEU A 38 -13.51 9.35 -0.28
CA LEU A 38 -12.78 10.53 0.23
C LEU A 38 -12.90 11.72 -0.72
N VAL A 39 -12.72 11.48 -2.01
CA VAL A 39 -12.78 12.54 -3.02
C VAL A 39 -14.16 13.18 -3.05
N ASP A 40 -15.23 12.37 -3.00
CA ASP A 40 -16.59 12.89 -3.00
C ASP A 40 -16.93 13.63 -1.69
N HIS A 41 -16.53 13.06 -0.55
CA HIS A 41 -16.85 13.65 0.75
C HIS A 41 -16.12 14.97 1.00
N TYR A 42 -14.83 15.03 0.63
CA TYR A 42 -14.00 16.21 0.85
C TYR A 42 -13.88 17.12 -0.38
N ARG A 43 -14.57 16.79 -1.47
CA ARG A 43 -14.56 17.56 -2.72
C ARG A 43 -13.15 17.76 -3.27
N LEU A 44 -12.41 16.66 -3.36
CA LEU A 44 -11.05 16.63 -3.87
C LEU A 44 -11.03 16.35 -5.38
N PRO A 45 -9.87 16.57 -6.07
CA PRO A 45 -9.76 16.27 -7.49
C PRO A 45 -10.00 14.79 -7.80
N GLN A 46 -10.95 14.51 -8.70
CA GLN A 46 -11.34 13.14 -9.08
C GLN A 46 -10.19 12.36 -9.72
N GLU A 47 -9.33 13.04 -10.45
CA GLU A 47 -8.19 12.43 -11.12
C GLU A 47 -7.15 11.87 -10.15
N ARG A 48 -7.22 12.25 -8.88
CA ARG A 48 -6.26 11.80 -7.86
C ARG A 48 -6.80 10.70 -6.94
N LEU A 49 -7.94 10.11 -7.29
CA LEU A 49 -8.62 9.19 -6.38
C LEU A 49 -7.79 7.94 -6.01
N LEU A 50 -6.83 7.52 -6.85
CA LEU A 50 -5.96 6.39 -6.53
C LEU A 50 -4.70 6.78 -5.75
N GLU A 51 -4.47 8.07 -5.54
CA GLU A 51 -3.33 8.59 -4.80
C GLU A 51 -3.71 8.78 -3.32
N THR A 52 -3.90 7.69 -2.61
CA THR A 52 -4.44 7.69 -1.23
C THR A 52 -3.64 8.58 -0.27
N ASP A 53 -2.31 8.53 -0.35
CA ASP A 53 -1.45 9.37 0.47
C ASP A 53 -1.68 10.85 0.20
N ALA A 54 -1.78 11.23 -1.07
CA ALA A 54 -2.00 12.63 -1.45
C ALA A 54 -3.39 13.12 -1.03
N ILE A 55 -4.45 12.33 -1.28
CA ILE A 55 -5.81 12.77 -0.96
C ILE A 55 -6.07 12.81 0.54
N THR A 56 -5.50 11.90 1.32
CA THR A 56 -5.61 11.97 2.78
C THR A 56 -4.90 13.21 3.32
N ARG A 57 -3.74 13.54 2.77
CA ARG A 57 -3.01 14.75 3.15
C ARG A 57 -3.81 16.01 2.80
N LEU A 58 -4.38 16.08 1.60
CA LEU A 58 -5.20 17.22 1.17
C LEU A 58 -6.43 17.40 2.04
N ALA A 59 -7.01 16.30 2.52
CA ALA A 59 -8.20 16.33 3.39
C ALA A 59 -7.87 16.67 4.84
N GLY A 60 -6.60 16.81 5.20
CA GLY A 60 -6.21 17.04 6.59
C GLY A 60 -6.36 15.83 7.49
N LEU A 61 -6.44 14.63 6.90
CA LEU A 61 -6.55 13.36 7.62
C LEU A 61 -5.16 12.78 7.93
N PRO A 62 -5.06 11.82 8.86
CA PRO A 62 -3.84 11.03 8.97
C PRO A 62 -3.49 10.42 7.62
N VAL A 63 -2.22 10.55 7.22
CA VAL A 63 -1.80 10.10 5.90
C VAL A 63 -1.88 8.58 5.80
N ALA A 64 -2.57 8.06 4.80
CA ALA A 64 -2.71 6.63 4.55
C ALA A 64 -2.02 6.25 3.23
N ALA A 65 -1.35 5.10 3.22
CA ALA A 65 -0.66 4.61 2.04
C ALA A 65 -0.91 3.12 1.83
N PHE A 66 -1.00 2.72 0.58
CA PHE A 66 -1.05 1.31 0.18
C PHE A 66 0.36 0.83 -0.13
N HIS A 67 0.72 -0.35 0.35
CA HIS A 67 2.06 -0.90 0.17
C HIS A 67 2.03 -2.43 0.12
N HIS A 68 2.97 -3.02 -0.62
CA HIS A 68 3.09 -4.48 -0.73
C HIS A 68 4.09 -5.09 0.24
N ASP A 69 4.74 -4.28 1.05
CA ASP A 69 5.72 -4.70 2.06
C ASP A 69 6.83 -5.58 1.49
N GLY A 70 7.36 -5.20 0.31
CA GLY A 70 8.47 -5.90 -0.31
C GLY A 70 8.16 -7.34 -0.67
N SER A 71 6.97 -7.62 -1.21
CA SER A 71 6.59 -9.00 -1.55
C SER A 71 7.57 -9.62 -2.54
N ALA A 72 7.81 -10.92 -2.42
CA ALA A 72 8.73 -11.66 -3.29
C ALA A 72 8.37 -11.51 -4.78
N MET A 73 7.08 -11.42 -5.09
CA MET A 73 6.59 -11.25 -6.46
C MET A 73 7.09 -9.95 -7.09
N LEU A 74 7.16 -8.87 -6.32
CA LEU A 74 7.60 -7.56 -6.80
C LEU A 74 9.12 -7.40 -6.73
N GLU A 75 9.74 -7.94 -5.66
CA GLU A 75 11.18 -7.80 -5.45
C GLU A 75 12.00 -8.74 -6.34
N GLY A 76 11.38 -9.79 -6.87
CA GLY A 76 12.10 -10.77 -7.68
C GLY A 76 13.09 -11.62 -6.88
N VAL A 77 12.89 -11.76 -5.58
CA VAL A 77 13.76 -12.51 -4.68
C VAL A 77 13.01 -13.70 -4.08
N ALA A 78 13.76 -14.68 -3.56
CA ALA A 78 13.16 -15.81 -2.88
C ALA A 78 12.47 -15.36 -1.57
N ALA A 79 11.37 -16.03 -1.20
CA ALA A 79 10.63 -15.67 0.00
C ALA A 79 11.51 -15.67 1.26
N ARG A 80 12.47 -16.60 1.34
CA ARG A 80 13.41 -16.67 2.47
C ARG A 80 14.32 -15.46 2.60
N ASP A 81 14.50 -14.71 1.51
CA ASP A 81 15.38 -13.54 1.47
C ASP A 81 14.64 -12.24 1.76
N LEU A 82 13.34 -12.30 2.01
CA LEU A 82 12.54 -11.15 2.41
C LEU A 82 12.86 -10.76 3.85
N SER A 83 12.81 -9.47 4.13
CA SER A 83 13.06 -8.98 5.49
C SER A 83 11.90 -9.33 6.41
N ALA A 84 12.23 -9.90 7.57
CA ALA A 84 11.28 -10.11 8.66
C ALA A 84 11.22 -8.88 9.59
N ASP A 85 12.11 -7.91 9.40
CA ASP A 85 12.11 -6.69 10.21
C ASP A 85 10.94 -5.79 9.82
N LYS A 86 10.00 -5.61 10.74
CA LYS A 86 8.81 -4.78 10.57
C LYS A 86 8.85 -3.52 11.42
N SER A 87 10.03 -3.12 11.87
CA SER A 87 10.21 -1.94 12.72
C SER A 87 9.73 -0.65 12.04
N ALA A 88 9.71 -0.60 10.70
CA ALA A 88 9.22 0.55 9.95
C ALA A 88 7.74 0.87 10.25
N TYR A 89 6.97 -0.12 10.69
CA TYR A 89 5.55 0.05 11.01
C TYR A 89 5.30 0.35 12.50
N ARG A 90 6.35 0.45 13.29
CA ARG A 90 6.20 0.72 14.72
C ARG A 90 5.54 2.07 14.94
N GLY A 91 4.52 2.10 15.80
CA GLY A 91 3.75 3.31 16.05
C GLY A 91 2.76 3.68 14.94
N LYS A 92 2.60 2.83 13.93
CA LYS A 92 1.69 3.05 12.80
C LYS A 92 0.47 2.16 12.92
N ARG A 93 -0.62 2.58 12.27
CA ARG A 93 -1.79 1.70 12.08
C ARG A 93 -1.57 0.87 10.82
N VAL A 94 -1.88 -0.43 10.91
CA VAL A 94 -1.70 -1.34 9.80
C VAL A 94 -2.99 -2.11 9.56
N LEU A 95 -3.47 -2.05 8.32
CA LEU A 95 -4.59 -2.86 7.84
C LEU A 95 -4.02 -3.89 6.86
N LEU A 96 -4.22 -5.16 7.16
CA LEU A 96 -3.81 -6.24 6.26
C LEU A 96 -4.99 -6.63 5.37
N LEU A 97 -4.80 -6.56 4.06
CA LEU A 97 -5.78 -6.99 3.07
C LEU A 97 -5.40 -8.37 2.57
N GLY A 98 -6.23 -9.37 2.89
CA GLY A 98 -6.02 -10.74 2.48
C GLY A 98 -7.06 -11.19 1.46
N ARG A 99 -6.73 -12.27 0.75
CA ARG A 99 -7.61 -12.93 -0.20
C ARG A 99 -7.33 -14.41 -0.17
N ASP A 100 -8.29 -15.25 -0.54
CA ASP A 100 -8.08 -16.69 -0.67
C ASP A 100 -6.87 -16.97 -1.58
N VAL A 101 -5.99 -17.86 -1.15
CA VAL A 101 -4.73 -18.15 -1.87
C VAL A 101 -5.00 -18.65 -3.29
N ARG A 102 -6.00 -19.51 -3.47
CA ARG A 102 -6.34 -20.04 -4.79
C ARG A 102 -6.78 -18.94 -5.75
N ASP A 103 -7.66 -18.05 -5.29
CA ASP A 103 -8.15 -16.94 -6.08
C ASP A 103 -7.02 -15.98 -6.44
N THR A 104 -6.10 -15.74 -5.50
CA THR A 104 -4.93 -14.89 -5.73
C THR A 104 -4.02 -15.47 -6.80
N LEU A 105 -3.75 -16.77 -6.74
CA LEU A 105 -2.90 -17.45 -7.72
C LEU A 105 -3.53 -17.47 -9.11
N VAL A 106 -4.83 -17.72 -9.21
CA VAL A 106 -5.56 -17.69 -10.48
C VAL A 106 -5.51 -16.29 -11.08
N SER A 107 -5.74 -15.25 -10.29
CA SER A 107 -5.66 -13.87 -10.73
C SER A 107 -4.27 -13.51 -11.25
N ALA A 108 -3.22 -13.96 -10.56
CA ALA A 108 -1.85 -13.71 -10.99
C ALA A 108 -1.51 -14.43 -12.30
N TYR A 109 -2.03 -15.65 -12.48
CA TYR A 109 -1.78 -16.44 -13.67
C TYR A 109 -2.37 -15.79 -14.95
N PHE A 110 -3.56 -15.22 -14.84
CA PHE A 110 -4.24 -14.60 -15.97
C PHE A 110 -3.88 -13.14 -16.24
N GLN A 111 -2.89 -12.64 -15.57
CA GLN A 111 -2.48 -11.25 -15.78
C GLN A 111 -1.61 -11.07 -17.00
#